data_acc243da4a9e34f57cdb67be5dca4ec8
#
_entry.id   acc243da4a9e34f57cdb67be5dca4ec8
#
_cell.length_a   1.000
_cell.length_b   1.000
_cell.length_c   1.000
_cell.angle_alpha   90.00
_cell.angle_beta   90.00
_cell.angle_gamma   90.00
#
_symmetry.space_group_name_H-M   'P 1'
#
loop_
_entity.id
_entity.type
_entity.pdbx_description
1 polymer ?
#
loop_
_entity_poly.entity_id
_entity_poly.type
_entity_poly.pdbx_seq_one_letter_code
_entity_poly.pdbx_strand_id
1 'polypeptide(L)'
;TKRIQSILKNRIFDAVMDFLCYSDKDTADSFKFYSQYTKQYFFISSCAVYNTSLGGIFKEDSPKVLPVWDYSINKWASEKKLVELATGTDVKYTIIRPCVTYGDTRIPYGIVPQYGYHWTLIARVLNGKPIVRWNEGNNRCNMMRVEDFAVGVVGLIGNPMAYNEAFNICGDET
;
A
#
# COMPACT_ATOMS: atom_id res chain seq x y z
N THR A 1 -12.49 5.25 -20.18
CA THR A 1 -13.44 5.77 -19.17
C THR A 1 -14.88 5.41 -19.52
N LYS A 2 -15.40 5.68 -20.76
CA LYS A 2 -16.77 5.32 -21.16
C LYS A 2 -17.09 3.81 -21.02
N ARG A 3 -16.12 2.94 -21.34
CA ARG A 3 -16.26 1.47 -21.18
C ARG A 3 -16.43 1.08 -19.71
N ILE A 4 -15.62 1.65 -18.80
CA ILE A 4 -15.75 1.40 -17.36
C ILE A 4 -17.11 1.89 -16.85
N GLN A 5 -17.52 3.09 -17.22
CA GLN A 5 -18.84 3.63 -16.84
C GLN A 5 -20.01 2.73 -17.29
N SER A 6 -19.93 2.15 -18.50
CA SER A 6 -20.96 1.23 -18.98
C SER A 6 -21.03 -0.08 -18.18
N ILE A 7 -19.88 -0.56 -17.66
CA ILE A 7 -19.79 -1.76 -16.82
C ILE A 7 -20.34 -1.48 -15.41
N LEU A 8 -20.05 -0.30 -14.87
CA LEU A 8 -20.40 0.08 -13.51
C LEU A 8 -21.84 0.62 -13.38
N LYS A 9 -22.48 0.95 -14.51
CA LYS A 9 -23.81 1.57 -14.54
C LYS A 9 -24.82 0.79 -13.68
N ASN A 10 -25.51 1.51 -12.79
CA ASN A 10 -26.53 0.96 -11.88
C ASN A 10 -25.99 -0.10 -10.89
N ARG A 11 -24.71 -0.11 -10.61
CA ARG A 11 -24.11 -1.01 -9.60
C ARG A 11 -23.57 -0.18 -8.44
N ILE A 12 -23.78 -0.68 -7.23
CA ILE A 12 -23.12 -0.22 -6.01
C ILE A 12 -22.38 -1.44 -5.46
N PHE A 13 -21.11 -1.27 -5.24
CA PHE A 13 -20.23 -2.30 -4.68
C PHE A 13 -20.06 -2.07 -3.17
N ASP A 14 -19.91 -3.13 -2.41
CA ASP A 14 -19.62 -3.05 -0.97
C ASP A 14 -18.27 -2.35 -0.74
N ALA A 15 -17.30 -2.62 -1.59
CA ALA A 15 -16.00 -1.97 -1.57
C ALA A 15 -15.41 -1.76 -2.96
N VAL A 16 -14.63 -0.69 -3.12
CA VAL A 16 -13.69 -0.47 -4.23
C VAL A 16 -12.30 -0.40 -3.66
N MET A 17 -11.36 -1.16 -4.22
CA MET A 17 -9.96 -1.18 -3.81
C MET A 17 -9.08 -0.56 -4.88
N ASP A 18 -8.42 0.55 -4.54
CA ASP A 18 -7.57 1.29 -5.46
C ASP A 18 -6.08 1.03 -5.18
N PHE A 19 -5.44 0.32 -6.10
CA PHE A 19 -4.03 -0.02 -6.07
C PHE A 19 -3.15 0.91 -6.92
N LEU A 20 -3.75 1.80 -7.72
CA LEU A 20 -3.06 2.46 -8.83
C LEU A 20 -2.83 3.96 -8.64
N CYS A 21 -3.19 4.53 -7.51
CA CYS A 21 -2.92 5.95 -7.24
C CYS A 21 -1.50 6.15 -6.67
N TYR A 22 -0.71 6.93 -7.40
CA TYR A 22 0.67 7.24 -7.04
C TYR A 22 0.91 8.74 -6.81
N SER A 23 -0.14 9.56 -6.93
CA SER A 23 -0.12 11.00 -6.64
C SER A 23 -1.46 11.43 -6.04
N ASP A 24 -1.48 12.61 -5.42
CA ASP A 24 -2.69 13.25 -4.91
C ASP A 24 -3.72 13.52 -6.02
N LYS A 25 -3.24 13.85 -7.22
CA LYS A 25 -4.09 14.03 -8.40
C LYS A 25 -4.74 12.72 -8.83
N ASP A 26 -3.97 11.61 -8.92
CA ASP A 26 -4.54 10.30 -9.25
C ASP A 26 -5.60 9.91 -8.23
N THR A 27 -5.33 10.15 -6.94
CA THR A 27 -6.27 9.88 -5.85
C THR A 27 -7.54 10.70 -5.98
N ALA A 28 -7.42 11.99 -6.33
CA ALA A 28 -8.58 12.85 -6.52
C ALA A 28 -9.45 12.38 -7.70
N ASP A 29 -8.83 12.07 -8.83
CA ASP A 29 -9.53 11.61 -10.03
C ASP A 29 -10.21 10.24 -9.79
N SER A 30 -9.51 9.33 -9.13
CA SER A 30 -10.00 7.99 -8.80
C SER A 30 -11.15 8.05 -7.79
N PHE A 31 -10.98 8.73 -6.66
CA PHE A 31 -12.01 8.86 -5.65
C PHE A 31 -13.26 9.52 -6.21
N LYS A 32 -13.13 10.64 -6.92
CA LYS A 32 -14.27 11.33 -7.58
C LYS A 32 -15.03 10.41 -8.53
N PHE A 33 -14.31 9.52 -9.22
CA PHE A 33 -14.94 8.59 -10.16
C PHE A 33 -15.60 7.40 -9.45
N TYR A 34 -14.93 6.77 -8.49
CA TYR A 34 -15.39 5.51 -7.90
C TYR A 34 -16.27 5.68 -6.67
N SER A 35 -16.22 6.80 -5.96
CA SER A 35 -17.05 7.07 -4.78
C SER A 35 -18.56 6.98 -5.04
N GLN A 36 -18.99 7.25 -6.26
CA GLN A 36 -20.38 7.11 -6.66
C GLN A 36 -20.85 5.65 -6.85
N TYR A 37 -19.94 4.69 -6.80
CA TYR A 37 -20.21 3.26 -7.01
C TYR A 37 -19.92 2.39 -5.79
N THR A 38 -19.56 2.97 -4.65
CA THR A 38 -19.20 2.20 -3.47
C THR A 38 -19.60 2.89 -2.17
N LYS A 39 -19.78 2.08 -1.12
CA LYS A 39 -19.97 2.57 0.25
C LYS A 39 -18.64 2.68 1.01
N GLN A 40 -17.64 1.88 0.62
CA GLN A 40 -16.33 1.86 1.25
C GLN A 40 -15.23 1.88 0.19
N TYR A 41 -14.35 2.89 0.26
CA TYR A 41 -13.23 3.08 -0.66
C TYR A 41 -11.92 2.75 0.04
N PHE A 42 -11.26 1.69 -0.41
CA PHE A 42 -9.94 1.29 0.06
C PHE A 42 -8.86 1.94 -0.81
N PHE A 43 -7.97 2.65 -0.17
CA PHE A 43 -6.76 3.17 -0.78
C PHE A 43 -5.56 2.34 -0.36
N ILE A 44 -4.89 1.70 -1.31
CA ILE A 44 -3.67 0.95 -1.03
C ILE A 44 -2.49 1.92 -1.06
N SER A 45 -2.11 2.33 0.13
CA SER A 45 -0.94 3.15 0.42
C SER A 45 0.33 2.28 0.55
N SER A 46 1.21 2.57 1.48
CA SER A 46 2.43 1.82 1.77
C SER A 46 2.99 2.19 3.14
N CYS A 47 3.65 1.29 3.82
CA CYS A 47 4.50 1.63 4.98
C CYS A 47 5.65 2.59 4.62
N ALA A 48 5.94 2.78 3.34
CA ALA A 48 6.88 3.79 2.85
C ALA A 48 6.48 5.24 3.20
N VAL A 49 5.24 5.50 3.61
CA VAL A 49 4.81 6.82 4.08
C VAL A 49 5.51 7.27 5.36
N TYR A 50 6.05 6.34 6.14
CA TYR A 50 6.72 6.67 7.40
C TYR A 50 8.10 7.28 7.20
N ASN A 51 8.49 8.15 8.12
CA ASN A 51 9.85 8.68 8.17
C ASN A 51 10.80 7.65 8.80
N THR A 52 11.31 6.75 7.98
CA THR A 52 12.18 5.65 8.42
C THR A 52 13.54 6.09 8.93
N SER A 53 13.94 7.35 8.73
CA SER A 53 15.19 7.89 9.29
C SER A 53 15.15 8.00 10.83
N LEU A 54 13.96 7.98 11.42
CA LEU A 54 13.78 8.03 12.88
C LEU A 54 14.03 6.69 13.57
N GLY A 55 14.04 5.60 12.82
CA GLY A 55 14.20 4.25 13.36
C GLY A 55 13.03 3.80 14.25
N GLY A 56 13.13 2.58 14.78
CA GLY A 56 12.16 2.02 15.72
C GLY A 56 10.97 1.32 15.06
N ILE A 57 9.92 1.12 15.86
CA ILE A 57 8.66 0.47 15.42
C ILE A 57 7.68 1.57 14.99
N PHE A 58 7.14 1.42 13.78
CA PHE A 58 6.18 2.36 13.21
C PHE A 58 4.75 1.89 13.44
N LYS A 59 3.96 2.73 14.09
CA LYS A 59 2.51 2.60 14.26
C LYS A 59 1.78 3.54 13.30
N GLU A 60 0.46 3.43 13.23
CA GLU A 60 -0.36 4.22 12.32
C GLU A 60 -0.26 5.74 12.54
N ASP A 61 0.03 6.18 13.76
CA ASP A 61 0.23 7.58 14.16
C ASP A 61 1.68 8.06 14.02
N SER A 62 2.65 7.16 13.79
CA SER A 62 4.07 7.52 13.67
C SER A 62 4.31 8.60 12.61
N PRO A 63 5.39 9.42 12.77
CA PRO A 63 5.72 10.48 11.82
C PRO A 63 5.84 9.99 10.39
N LYS A 64 5.26 10.77 9.47
CA LYS A 64 5.23 10.47 8.03
C LYS A 64 6.33 11.22 7.31
N VAL A 65 6.58 10.79 6.09
CA VAL A 65 7.43 11.39 5.05
C VAL A 65 8.93 11.24 5.33
N LEU A 66 9.55 10.36 4.53
CA LEU A 66 10.98 10.41 4.27
C LEU A 66 11.23 11.47 3.19
N PRO A 67 11.76 12.67 3.55
CA PRO A 67 11.72 13.86 2.69
C PRO A 67 12.60 13.77 1.44
N VAL A 68 13.44 12.75 1.35
CA VAL A 68 14.33 12.49 0.21
C VAL A 68 13.79 11.43 -0.76
N TRP A 69 12.59 10.94 -0.54
CA TRP A 69 11.99 9.89 -1.35
C TRP A 69 10.61 10.27 -1.88
N ASP A 70 10.54 10.62 -3.14
CA ASP A 70 9.33 11.08 -3.82
C ASP A 70 8.15 10.11 -3.66
N TYR A 71 8.40 8.81 -3.65
CA TYR A 71 7.35 7.82 -3.44
C TYR A 71 6.69 7.96 -2.06
N SER A 72 7.47 8.17 -0.99
CA SER A 72 6.97 8.45 0.36
C SER A 72 6.13 9.72 0.39
N ILE A 73 6.66 10.79 -0.20
CA ILE A 73 6.02 12.11 -0.27
C ILE A 73 4.66 12.00 -1.00
N ASN A 74 4.65 11.36 -2.15
CA ASN A 74 3.46 11.22 -2.99
C ASN A 74 2.39 10.33 -2.35
N LYS A 75 2.77 9.20 -1.75
CA LYS A 75 1.81 8.33 -1.05
C LYS A 75 1.18 9.05 0.14
N TRP A 76 1.96 9.81 0.92
CA TRP A 76 1.41 10.60 2.01
C TRP A 76 0.51 11.74 1.52
N ALA A 77 0.87 12.42 0.43
CA ALA A 77 0.02 13.42 -0.20
C ALA A 77 -1.32 12.82 -0.66
N SER A 78 -1.29 11.61 -1.22
CA SER A 78 -2.47 10.84 -1.64
C SER A 78 -3.38 10.50 -0.46
N GLU A 79 -2.83 10.04 0.69
CA GLU A 79 -3.62 9.78 1.90
C GLU A 79 -4.33 11.05 2.39
N LYS A 80 -3.61 12.17 2.50
CA LYS A 80 -4.19 13.44 2.91
C LYS A 80 -5.31 13.90 1.95
N LYS A 81 -5.07 13.74 0.65
CA LYS A 81 -6.06 14.10 -0.37
C LYS A 81 -7.32 13.25 -0.28
N LEU A 82 -7.19 11.96 -0.02
CA LEU A 82 -8.33 11.07 0.19
C LEU A 82 -9.16 11.50 1.41
N VAL A 83 -8.52 11.76 2.54
CA VAL A 83 -9.18 12.23 3.77
C VAL A 83 -9.94 13.53 3.51
N GLU A 84 -9.30 14.50 2.85
CA GLU A 84 -9.92 15.77 2.46
C GLU A 84 -11.20 15.56 1.64
N LEU A 85 -11.11 14.73 0.60
CA LEU A 85 -12.22 14.49 -0.33
C LEU A 85 -13.37 13.66 0.26
N ALA A 86 -13.06 12.74 1.16
CA ALA A 86 -14.05 11.89 1.80
C ALA A 86 -14.80 12.62 2.92
N THR A 87 -14.20 13.67 3.50
CA THR A 87 -14.80 14.46 4.57
C THR A 87 -16.11 15.09 4.08
N GLY A 88 -17.20 14.85 4.83
CA GLY A 88 -18.53 15.35 4.51
C GLY A 88 -19.29 14.53 3.46
N THR A 89 -18.73 13.40 3.01
CA THR A 89 -19.42 12.44 2.14
C THR A 89 -19.94 11.23 2.93
N ASP A 90 -20.85 10.46 2.34
CA ASP A 90 -21.35 9.20 2.92
C ASP A 90 -20.39 8.02 2.69
N VAL A 91 -19.43 8.16 1.77
CA VAL A 91 -18.46 7.11 1.44
C VAL A 91 -17.42 7.02 2.55
N LYS A 92 -17.24 5.83 3.11
CA LYS A 92 -16.21 5.56 4.10
C LYS A 92 -14.90 5.21 3.39
N TYR A 93 -13.79 5.75 3.85
CA TYR A 93 -12.48 5.33 3.35
C TYR A 93 -11.82 4.34 4.32
N THR A 94 -10.92 3.55 3.79
CA THR A 94 -9.99 2.73 4.57
C THR A 94 -8.62 2.79 3.89
N ILE A 95 -7.60 3.26 4.60
CA ILE A 95 -6.24 3.35 4.10
C ILE A 95 -5.47 2.11 4.53
N ILE A 96 -4.90 1.40 3.58
CA ILE A 96 -4.08 0.22 3.85
C ILE A 96 -2.62 0.54 3.56
N ARG A 97 -1.75 0.29 4.53
CA ARG A 97 -0.31 0.46 4.42
C ARG A 97 0.39 -0.90 4.50
N PRO A 98 0.53 -1.60 3.37
CA PRO A 98 1.28 -2.86 3.33
C PRO A 98 2.77 -2.62 3.60
N CYS A 99 3.41 -3.59 4.25
CA CYS A 99 4.85 -3.75 4.25
C CYS A 99 5.35 -4.35 2.92
N VAL A 100 6.56 -4.89 2.87
CA VAL A 100 7.06 -5.58 1.67
C VAL A 100 6.26 -6.86 1.47
N THR A 101 5.48 -6.91 0.39
CA THR A 101 4.70 -8.09 0.02
C THR A 101 5.49 -9.01 -0.90
N TYR A 102 5.33 -10.33 -0.74
CA TYR A 102 5.92 -11.36 -1.59
C TYR A 102 4.90 -12.46 -1.89
N GLY A 103 5.19 -13.27 -2.90
CA GLY A 103 4.34 -14.38 -3.33
C GLY A 103 4.99 -15.12 -4.50
N ASP A 104 4.24 -16.00 -5.16
CA ASP A 104 4.77 -16.88 -6.20
C ASP A 104 5.38 -16.14 -7.41
N THR A 105 4.91 -14.92 -7.67
CA THR A 105 5.39 -14.09 -8.79
C THR A 105 6.33 -12.97 -8.36
N ARG A 106 6.56 -12.80 -7.06
CA ARG A 106 7.36 -11.71 -6.50
C ARG A 106 8.10 -12.18 -5.26
N ILE A 107 9.42 -12.22 -5.33
CA ILE A 107 10.27 -12.51 -4.17
C ILE A 107 10.54 -11.25 -3.33
N PRO A 108 10.88 -11.41 -2.04
CA PRO A 108 11.41 -10.32 -1.22
C PRO A 108 12.69 -9.79 -1.86
N TYR A 109 12.70 -8.52 -2.27
CA TYR A 109 13.79 -7.97 -3.08
C TYR A 109 14.59 -6.86 -2.39
N GLY A 110 14.48 -6.71 -1.08
CA GLY A 110 15.13 -5.63 -0.32
C GLY A 110 16.63 -5.42 -0.58
N ILE A 111 17.27 -6.35 -1.29
CA ILE A 111 18.69 -6.33 -1.62
C ILE A 111 18.95 -5.97 -3.10
N VAL A 112 17.90 -5.93 -3.94
CA VAL A 112 18.05 -5.71 -5.39
C VAL A 112 17.75 -4.26 -5.73
N PRO A 113 18.66 -3.56 -6.44
CA PRO A 113 18.52 -2.12 -6.69
C PRO A 113 17.37 -1.77 -7.64
N GLN A 114 16.84 -2.74 -8.40
CA GLN A 114 15.76 -2.51 -9.35
C GLN A 114 14.70 -3.60 -9.28
N TYR A 115 13.46 -3.17 -9.23
CA TYR A 115 12.28 -4.02 -9.13
C TYR A 115 12.21 -5.13 -10.20
N GLY A 116 12.53 -4.81 -11.46
CA GLY A 116 12.49 -5.77 -12.56
C GLY A 116 13.52 -6.90 -12.49
N TYR A 117 14.49 -6.80 -11.57
CA TYR A 117 15.60 -7.74 -11.47
C TYR A 117 15.64 -8.55 -10.17
N HIS A 118 14.55 -8.60 -9.43
CA HIS A 118 14.50 -9.28 -8.12
C HIS A 118 14.87 -10.78 -8.20
N TRP A 119 14.57 -11.46 -9.31
CA TRP A 119 14.97 -12.85 -9.53
C TRP A 119 16.49 -13.06 -9.66
N THR A 120 17.25 -12.01 -9.91
CA THR A 120 18.72 -12.10 -9.96
C THR A 120 19.32 -12.48 -8.60
N LEU A 121 18.64 -12.15 -7.49
CA LEU A 121 19.06 -12.59 -6.16
C LEU A 121 19.11 -14.11 -6.08
N ILE A 122 18.03 -14.78 -6.47
CA ILE A 122 17.93 -16.25 -6.47
C ILE A 122 18.99 -16.86 -7.40
N ALA A 123 19.14 -16.32 -8.61
CA ALA A 123 20.14 -16.81 -9.56
C ALA A 123 21.58 -16.67 -9.00
N ARG A 124 21.89 -15.59 -8.30
CA ARG A 124 23.19 -15.41 -7.66
C ARG A 124 23.44 -16.43 -6.54
N VAL A 125 22.46 -16.63 -5.67
CA VAL A 125 22.54 -17.62 -4.58
C VAL A 125 22.76 -19.01 -5.15
N LEU A 126 21.97 -19.44 -6.13
CA LEU A 126 22.08 -20.76 -6.75
C LEU A 126 23.41 -21.00 -7.48
N ASN A 127 24.06 -19.94 -7.94
CA ASN A 127 25.37 -19.99 -8.60
C ASN A 127 26.55 -19.69 -7.66
N GLY A 128 26.34 -19.65 -6.33
CA GLY A 128 27.38 -19.38 -5.34
C GLY A 128 28.01 -17.98 -5.47
N LYS A 129 27.31 -17.02 -6.09
CA LYS A 129 27.82 -15.66 -6.28
C LYS A 129 27.51 -14.79 -5.07
N PRO A 130 28.39 -13.84 -4.70
CA PRO A 130 28.15 -12.95 -3.59
C PRO A 130 26.90 -12.09 -3.83
N ILE A 131 26.15 -11.81 -2.76
CA ILE A 131 25.01 -10.90 -2.74
C ILE A 131 25.34 -9.63 -1.96
N VAL A 132 24.69 -8.52 -2.30
CA VAL A 132 24.84 -7.27 -1.54
C VAL A 132 24.09 -7.38 -0.24
N ARG A 133 24.71 -6.93 0.84
CA ARG A 133 24.14 -6.86 2.17
C ARG A 133 24.29 -5.43 2.71
N TRP A 134 23.17 -4.76 2.93
CA TRP A 134 23.14 -3.41 3.49
C TRP A 134 23.34 -3.43 5.00
N ASN A 135 24.11 -2.47 5.52
CA ASN A 135 24.33 -2.28 6.96
C ASN A 135 24.70 -3.60 7.66
N GLU A 136 25.63 -4.36 7.08
CA GLU A 136 26.07 -5.66 7.58
C GLU A 136 24.94 -6.68 7.81
N GLY A 137 23.77 -6.46 7.21
CA GLY A 137 22.57 -7.28 7.37
C GLY A 137 21.74 -6.98 8.60
N ASN A 138 22.00 -5.86 9.28
CA ASN A 138 21.29 -5.48 10.51
C ASN A 138 19.97 -4.71 10.26
N ASN A 139 19.64 -4.40 9.01
CA ASN A 139 18.37 -3.77 8.69
C ASN A 139 17.22 -4.77 8.81
N ARG A 140 16.22 -4.40 9.61
CA ARG A 140 14.98 -5.17 9.74
C ARG A 140 13.95 -4.68 8.73
N CYS A 141 13.16 -5.60 8.20
CA CYS A 141 12.08 -5.31 7.28
C CYS A 141 10.94 -6.30 7.51
N ASN A 142 9.75 -5.80 7.79
CA ASN A 142 8.57 -6.65 7.81
C ASN A 142 8.23 -7.08 6.39
N MET A 143 7.91 -8.37 6.26
CA MET A 143 7.45 -8.98 5.02
C MET A 143 6.14 -9.71 5.24
N MET A 144 5.34 -9.84 4.19
CA MET A 144 4.06 -10.50 4.25
C MET A 144 3.77 -11.24 2.95
N ARG A 145 3.22 -12.43 3.03
CA ARG A 145 2.67 -13.10 1.86
C ARG A 145 1.45 -12.35 1.32
N VAL A 146 1.29 -12.34 0.00
CA VAL A 146 0.14 -11.65 -0.64
C VAL A 146 -1.20 -12.27 -0.26
N GLU A 147 -1.22 -13.57 0.05
CA GLU A 147 -2.43 -14.26 0.52
C GLU A 147 -2.85 -13.76 1.90
N ASP A 148 -1.92 -13.62 2.83
CA ASP A 148 -2.20 -13.12 4.18
C ASP A 148 -2.62 -11.63 4.13
N PHE A 149 -1.97 -10.85 3.25
CA PHE A 149 -2.40 -9.48 2.97
C PHE A 149 -3.86 -9.44 2.48
N ALA A 150 -4.22 -10.32 1.54
CA ALA A 150 -5.58 -10.38 1.01
C ALA A 150 -6.60 -10.74 2.09
N VAL A 151 -6.29 -11.71 2.97
CA VAL A 151 -7.15 -12.08 4.11
C VAL A 151 -7.36 -10.88 5.03
N GLY A 152 -6.29 -10.17 5.39
CA GLY A 152 -6.37 -8.97 6.23
C GLY A 152 -7.24 -7.88 5.61
N VAL A 153 -7.03 -7.56 4.33
CA VAL A 153 -7.81 -6.51 3.63
C VAL A 153 -9.28 -6.90 3.49
N VAL A 154 -9.57 -8.14 3.10
CA VAL A 154 -10.96 -8.62 2.94
C VAL A 154 -11.70 -8.59 4.27
N GLY A 155 -11.05 -8.91 5.38
CA GLY A 155 -11.63 -8.84 6.72
C GLY A 155 -12.05 -7.43 7.19
N LEU A 156 -11.57 -6.38 6.49
CA LEU A 156 -11.94 -4.98 6.78
C LEU A 156 -13.15 -4.50 5.96
N ILE A 157 -13.61 -5.26 4.98
CA ILE A 157 -14.77 -4.88 4.16
C ILE A 157 -16.03 -4.91 5.02
N GLY A 158 -16.76 -3.79 5.05
CA GLY A 158 -17.99 -3.66 5.81
C GLY A 158 -17.79 -3.62 7.34
N ASN A 159 -16.56 -3.62 7.82
CA ASN A 159 -16.25 -3.52 9.25
C ASN A 159 -16.30 -2.04 9.70
N PRO A 160 -17.20 -1.64 10.59
CA PRO A 160 -17.28 -0.25 11.05
C PRO A 160 -16.01 0.26 11.74
N MET A 161 -15.20 -0.61 12.33
CA MET A 161 -13.91 -0.24 12.94
C MET A 161 -12.84 0.13 11.90
N ALA A 162 -13.08 -0.18 10.62
CA ALA A 162 -12.18 0.16 9.53
C ALA A 162 -12.60 1.46 8.81
N TYR A 163 -13.74 2.04 9.16
CA TYR A 163 -14.25 3.23 8.49
C TYR A 163 -13.48 4.48 8.92
N ASN A 164 -12.96 5.19 7.92
CA ASN A 164 -12.19 6.41 8.06
C ASN A 164 -10.89 6.26 8.85
N GLU A 165 -10.32 5.05 8.79
CA GLU A 165 -9.10 4.68 9.51
C GLU A 165 -7.98 4.23 8.55
N ALA A 166 -6.77 4.18 9.08
CA ALA A 166 -5.59 3.65 8.39
C ALA A 166 -5.03 2.46 9.16
N PHE A 167 -4.59 1.43 8.43
CA PHE A 167 -4.04 0.19 9.01
C PHE A 167 -2.70 -0.16 8.38
N ASN A 168 -1.72 -0.46 9.22
CA ASN A 168 -0.56 -1.21 8.80
C ASN A 168 -0.92 -2.69 8.68
N ILE A 169 -0.68 -3.28 7.51
CA ILE A 169 -0.86 -4.72 7.33
C ILE A 169 0.51 -5.31 7.03
N CYS A 170 1.04 -6.02 8.01
CA CYS A 170 2.40 -6.57 8.00
C CYS A 170 2.38 -8.00 8.56
N GLY A 171 3.40 -8.80 8.23
CA GLY A 171 3.60 -10.09 8.87
C GLY A 171 4.00 -9.95 10.34
N ASP A 172 3.80 -10.99 11.10
CA ASP A 172 4.09 -11.02 12.56
C ASP A 172 5.60 -11.06 12.85
N GLU A 173 6.41 -11.47 11.88
CA GLU A 173 7.87 -11.61 12.01
C GLU A 173 8.62 -10.52 11.24
N THR A 174 9.81 -10.16 11.73
CA THR A 174 10.73 -9.17 11.15
C THR A 174 12.08 -9.79 10.77
#